data_e844a55deab2f4798d8b8824d36aed12
#
_entry.id   e844a55deab2f4798d8b8824d36aed12
#
_cell.length_a   1.000
_cell.length_b   1.000
_cell.length_c   1.000
_cell.angle_alpha   90.00
_cell.angle_beta   90.00
_cell.angle_gamma   90.00
#
_symmetry.space_group_name_H-M   'P 1'
#
loop_
_entity.id
_entity.type
_entity.pdbx_description
1 polymer ?
#
loop_
_entity_poly.entity_id
_entity_poly.type
_entity_poly.pdbx_seq_one_letter_code
_entity_poly.pdbx_strand_id
1 'polypeptide(L)'
;FPNAVGVGGAVLGTRMIYLISKTNSQLNALAFTFLIGAFGGAIMFYSLIIDSFLLLLLGAFILGIGQSATLQTRYAASFVAGTKFKATALSLAVWFSVFGSVFGPRMVGSYSNFFENIFNSDLIVGYVIAFVGMLFAAASLFTFTSKKSILRSPSDLESESSDQSSERKNGNLLSLLLVLNHFTMVVIMSATPLHIQDIGETVQLVGIIISYHTLGMFLFSPILGNYVDKYGYKKFTYVGTLILFTSCLITLINSGPTALKIGLYLLGPVSYTHLRAHETQFD
;
A
#
# COMPACT_ATOMS: atom_id res chain seq x y z
N PHE A 1 0.69 -7.02 16.27
CA PHE A 1 0.18 -8.35 15.86
C PHE A 1 -0.84 -8.27 14.72
N PRO A 2 -1.90 -7.43 14.74
CA PRO A 2 -2.90 -7.42 13.67
C PRO A 2 -2.31 -7.16 12.28
N ASN A 3 -1.33 -6.25 12.15
CA ASN A 3 -0.67 -5.95 10.88
C ASN A 3 0.07 -7.16 10.29
N ALA A 4 0.77 -7.95 11.13
CA ALA A 4 1.47 -9.14 10.67
C ALA A 4 0.48 -10.21 10.16
N VAL A 5 -0.64 -10.38 10.85
CA VAL A 5 -1.72 -11.27 10.43
C VAL A 5 -2.34 -10.80 9.11
N GLY A 6 -2.51 -9.49 8.93
CA GLY A 6 -2.97 -8.89 7.68
C GLY A 6 -2.03 -9.17 6.49
N VAL A 7 -0.70 -9.14 6.71
CA VAL A 7 0.28 -9.53 5.67
C VAL A 7 0.07 -10.98 5.24
N GLY A 8 -0.17 -11.91 6.19
CA GLY A 8 -0.52 -13.30 5.87
C GLY A 8 -1.78 -13.40 5.00
N GLY A 9 -2.80 -12.60 5.33
CA GLY A 9 -4.01 -12.45 4.51
C GLY A 9 -3.71 -11.95 3.09
N ALA A 10 -2.82 -10.96 2.94
CA ALA A 10 -2.45 -10.41 1.63
C ALA A 10 -1.75 -11.44 0.73
N VAL A 11 -0.90 -12.30 1.30
CA VAL A 11 -0.28 -13.41 0.56
C VAL A 11 -1.34 -14.36 0.02
N LEU A 12 -2.31 -14.75 0.85
CA LEU A 12 -3.42 -15.59 0.41
C LEU A 12 -4.27 -14.88 -0.65
N GLY A 13 -4.57 -13.60 -0.46
CA GLY A 13 -5.34 -12.78 -1.38
C GLY A 13 -4.70 -12.70 -2.77
N THR A 14 -3.40 -12.54 -2.85
CA THR A 14 -2.65 -12.56 -4.12
C THR A 14 -2.86 -13.88 -4.86
N ARG A 15 -2.78 -15.02 -4.15
CA ARG A 15 -3.04 -16.33 -4.73
C ARG A 15 -4.50 -16.50 -5.15
N MET A 16 -5.45 -15.98 -4.38
CA MET A 16 -6.87 -16.00 -4.73
C MET A 16 -7.15 -15.23 -6.01
N ILE A 17 -6.61 -14.01 -6.15
CA ILE A 17 -6.76 -13.20 -7.36
C ILE A 17 -6.24 -13.98 -8.59
N TYR A 18 -5.06 -14.59 -8.49
CA TYR A 18 -4.50 -15.43 -9.56
C TYR A 18 -5.43 -16.58 -9.92
N LEU A 19 -5.95 -17.33 -8.95
CA LEU A 19 -6.83 -18.47 -9.22
C LEU A 19 -8.17 -18.05 -9.83
N ILE A 20 -8.77 -16.97 -9.33
CA ILE A 20 -10.04 -16.46 -9.85
C ILE A 20 -9.86 -15.88 -11.26
N SER A 21 -8.73 -15.23 -11.53
CA SER A 21 -8.44 -14.65 -12.86
C SER A 21 -8.24 -15.68 -13.96
N LYS A 22 -8.00 -16.96 -13.61
CA LYS A 22 -7.98 -18.06 -14.60
C LYS A 22 -9.35 -18.40 -15.18
N THR A 23 -10.40 -18.22 -14.42
CA THR A 23 -11.79 -18.56 -14.81
C THR A 23 -12.65 -17.34 -15.10
N ASN A 24 -12.27 -16.18 -14.54
CA ASN A 24 -12.98 -14.91 -14.64
C ASN A 24 -12.05 -13.79 -15.13
N SER A 25 -12.60 -12.62 -15.44
CA SER A 25 -11.78 -11.46 -15.76
C SER A 25 -10.96 -11.02 -14.54
N GLN A 26 -9.76 -10.48 -14.77
CA GLN A 26 -8.90 -9.95 -13.71
C GLN A 26 -9.61 -8.87 -12.87
N LEU A 27 -10.42 -8.02 -13.51
CA LEU A 27 -11.19 -6.99 -12.81
C LEU A 27 -12.24 -7.59 -11.86
N ASN A 28 -12.91 -8.68 -12.26
CA ASN A 28 -13.83 -9.40 -11.38
C ASN A 28 -13.09 -10.03 -10.20
N ALA A 29 -11.92 -10.64 -10.43
CA ALA A 29 -11.11 -11.21 -9.36
C ALA A 29 -10.73 -10.15 -8.32
N LEU A 30 -10.33 -8.96 -8.76
CA LEU A 30 -10.03 -7.83 -7.88
C LEU A 30 -11.28 -7.36 -7.13
N ALA A 31 -12.42 -7.22 -7.82
CA ALA A 31 -13.68 -6.77 -7.21
C ALA A 31 -14.15 -7.74 -6.10
N PHE A 32 -14.12 -9.05 -6.35
CA PHE A 32 -14.44 -10.06 -5.32
C PHE A 32 -13.49 -10.00 -4.14
N THR A 33 -12.19 -9.79 -4.39
CA THR A 33 -11.19 -9.69 -3.33
C THR A 33 -11.41 -8.43 -2.48
N PHE A 34 -11.82 -7.30 -3.08
CA PHE A 34 -12.21 -6.10 -2.34
C PHE A 34 -13.46 -6.33 -1.48
N LEU A 35 -14.47 -7.09 -1.97
CA LEU A 35 -15.64 -7.44 -1.16
C LEU A 35 -15.26 -8.28 0.07
N ILE A 36 -14.36 -9.25 -0.10
CA ILE A 36 -13.84 -10.04 1.02
C ILE A 36 -13.13 -9.12 2.01
N GLY A 37 -12.29 -8.20 1.55
CA GLY A 37 -11.62 -7.21 2.39
C GLY A 37 -12.59 -6.29 3.14
N ALA A 38 -13.66 -5.83 2.47
CA ALA A 38 -14.71 -5.05 3.11
C ALA A 38 -15.36 -5.84 4.27
N PHE A 39 -15.67 -7.11 4.06
CA PHE A 39 -16.19 -7.96 5.12
C PHE A 39 -15.20 -8.09 6.30
N GLY A 40 -13.89 -8.17 6.02
CA GLY A 40 -12.85 -8.10 7.05
C GLY A 40 -12.89 -6.79 7.86
N GLY A 41 -13.09 -5.65 7.21
CA GLY A 41 -13.27 -4.35 7.87
C GLY A 41 -14.50 -4.32 8.79
N ALA A 42 -15.62 -4.89 8.34
CA ALA A 42 -16.84 -5.03 9.17
C ALA A 42 -16.61 -5.91 10.42
N ILE A 43 -15.87 -7.02 10.28
CA ILE A 43 -15.50 -7.87 11.41
C ILE A 43 -14.61 -7.11 12.40
N MET A 44 -13.62 -6.33 11.91
CA MET A 44 -12.77 -5.53 12.80
C MET A 44 -13.55 -4.44 13.54
N PHE A 45 -14.49 -3.78 12.85
CA PHE A 45 -15.42 -2.86 13.49
C PHE A 45 -16.20 -3.53 14.62
N TYR A 46 -16.82 -4.68 14.35
CA TYR A 46 -17.60 -5.41 15.34
C TYR A 46 -16.74 -5.94 16.49
N SER A 47 -15.51 -6.37 16.22
CA SER A 47 -14.58 -6.87 17.24
C SER A 47 -14.23 -5.83 18.32
N LEU A 48 -14.18 -4.55 17.96
CA LEU A 48 -13.95 -3.47 18.92
C LEU A 48 -15.17 -3.17 19.79
N ILE A 49 -16.38 -3.43 19.28
CA ILE A 49 -17.61 -3.25 20.08
C ILE A 49 -17.72 -4.31 21.16
N ILE A 50 -17.28 -5.56 20.87
CA ILE A 50 -17.38 -6.69 21.82
C ILE A 50 -16.05 -6.98 22.54
N ASP A 51 -15.03 -6.13 22.37
CA ASP A 51 -13.68 -6.26 22.96
C ASP A 51 -13.02 -7.63 22.70
N SER A 52 -13.24 -8.21 21.50
CA SER A 52 -12.70 -9.53 21.14
C SER A 52 -11.43 -9.43 20.32
N PHE A 53 -10.28 -9.66 20.94
CA PHE A 53 -8.97 -9.67 20.27
C PHE A 53 -8.86 -10.77 19.20
N LEU A 54 -9.45 -11.94 19.42
CA LEU A 54 -9.42 -13.04 18.44
C LEU A 54 -10.19 -12.67 17.17
N LEU A 55 -11.34 -12.03 17.33
CA LEU A 55 -12.15 -11.57 16.20
C LEU A 55 -11.45 -10.42 15.45
N LEU A 56 -10.71 -9.56 16.17
CA LEU A 56 -9.86 -8.53 15.57
C LEU A 56 -8.78 -9.14 14.66
N LEU A 57 -8.11 -10.19 15.11
CA LEU A 57 -7.11 -10.91 14.31
C LEU A 57 -7.72 -11.57 13.07
N LEU A 58 -8.88 -12.19 13.21
CA LEU A 58 -9.61 -12.77 12.09
C LEU A 58 -10.00 -11.70 11.06
N GLY A 59 -10.55 -10.58 11.53
CA GLY A 59 -10.89 -9.44 10.69
C GLY A 59 -9.66 -8.86 9.97
N ALA A 60 -8.52 -8.72 10.68
CA ALA A 60 -7.26 -8.25 10.11
C ALA A 60 -6.75 -9.19 9.01
N PHE A 61 -6.86 -10.50 9.18
CA PHE A 61 -6.49 -11.48 8.16
C PHE A 61 -7.35 -11.32 6.90
N ILE A 62 -8.66 -11.22 7.06
CA ILE A 62 -9.60 -11.08 5.94
C ILE A 62 -9.44 -9.71 5.27
N LEU A 63 -9.23 -8.64 6.04
CA LEU A 63 -8.93 -7.30 5.50
C LEU A 63 -7.63 -7.33 4.68
N GLY A 64 -6.62 -8.08 5.13
CA GLY A 64 -5.37 -8.29 4.42
C GLY A 64 -5.56 -8.91 3.03
N ILE A 65 -6.53 -9.84 2.89
CA ILE A 65 -6.91 -10.38 1.58
C ILE A 65 -7.32 -9.24 0.63
N GLY A 66 -8.16 -8.31 1.09
CA GLY A 66 -8.57 -7.13 0.31
C GLY A 66 -7.41 -6.18 -0.03
N GLN A 67 -6.43 -6.04 0.87
CA GLN A 67 -5.24 -5.23 0.60
C GLN A 67 -4.43 -5.72 -0.59
N SER A 68 -4.39 -7.02 -0.87
CA SER A 68 -3.71 -7.56 -2.05
C SER A 68 -4.33 -7.03 -3.36
N ALA A 69 -5.64 -6.83 -3.40
CA ALA A 69 -6.32 -6.23 -4.55
C ALA A 69 -5.88 -4.78 -4.76
N THR A 70 -5.71 -3.99 -3.69
CA THR A 70 -5.21 -2.61 -3.77
C THR A 70 -3.84 -2.56 -4.43
N LEU A 71 -2.93 -3.47 -4.07
CA LEU A 71 -1.60 -3.55 -4.66
C LEU A 71 -1.65 -3.93 -6.15
N GLN A 72 -2.59 -4.79 -6.55
CA GLN A 72 -2.69 -5.27 -7.93
C GLN A 72 -3.53 -4.37 -8.85
N THR A 73 -4.36 -3.47 -8.31
CA THR A 73 -5.21 -2.56 -9.10
C THR A 73 -4.38 -1.65 -10.03
N ARG A 74 -3.21 -1.21 -9.60
CA ARG A 74 -2.30 -0.40 -10.42
C ARG A 74 -1.85 -1.13 -11.68
N TYR A 75 -1.55 -2.43 -11.58
CA TYR A 75 -1.19 -3.26 -12.72
C TYR A 75 -2.39 -3.49 -13.64
N ALA A 76 -3.58 -3.72 -13.08
CA ALA A 76 -4.80 -3.84 -13.86
C ALA A 76 -5.07 -2.56 -14.67
N ALA A 77 -4.82 -1.37 -14.13
CA ALA A 77 -4.93 -0.11 -14.87
C ALA A 77 -4.00 -0.06 -16.08
N SER A 78 -2.77 -0.56 -15.96
CA SER A 78 -1.81 -0.61 -17.06
C SER A 78 -2.25 -1.54 -18.20
N PHE A 79 -2.93 -2.65 -17.89
CA PHE A 79 -3.46 -3.57 -18.90
C PHE A 79 -4.66 -2.99 -19.64
N VAL A 80 -5.54 -2.30 -18.92
CA VAL A 80 -6.72 -1.66 -19.53
C VAL A 80 -6.33 -0.55 -20.53
N ALA A 81 -5.24 0.17 -20.24
CA ALA A 81 -4.75 1.27 -21.07
C ALA A 81 -4.08 0.81 -22.39
N GLY A 82 -3.71 -0.47 -22.50
CA GLY A 82 -2.99 -1.01 -23.65
C GLY A 82 -1.50 -0.62 -23.70
N THR A 83 -0.75 -1.23 -24.61
CA THR A 83 0.72 -1.14 -24.66
C THR A 83 1.24 0.30 -24.80
N LYS A 84 0.56 1.15 -25.58
CA LYS A 84 0.99 2.53 -25.85
C LYS A 84 0.94 3.43 -24.62
N PHE A 85 0.03 3.18 -23.68
CA PHE A 85 -0.19 4.03 -22.49
C PHE A 85 0.02 3.30 -21.16
N LYS A 86 0.65 2.12 -21.20
CA LYS A 86 0.88 1.25 -20.03
C LYS A 86 1.55 2.00 -18.88
N ALA A 87 2.69 2.66 -19.15
CA ALA A 87 3.45 3.42 -18.15
C ALA A 87 2.67 4.62 -17.61
N THR A 88 1.96 5.35 -18.49
CA THR A 88 1.15 6.50 -18.09
C THR A 88 0.00 6.09 -17.18
N ALA A 89 -0.70 5.00 -17.49
CA ALA A 89 -1.83 4.51 -16.67
C ALA A 89 -1.34 4.03 -15.29
N LEU A 90 -0.20 3.35 -15.24
CA LEU A 90 0.43 2.92 -13.98
C LEU A 90 0.80 4.14 -13.13
N SER A 91 1.48 5.13 -13.71
CA SER A 91 1.87 6.35 -13.01
C SER A 91 0.67 7.15 -12.50
N LEU A 92 -0.40 7.25 -13.29
CA LEU A 92 -1.64 7.90 -12.87
C LEU A 92 -2.33 7.14 -11.74
N ALA A 93 -2.42 5.81 -11.81
CA ALA A 93 -3.01 5.00 -10.73
C ALA A 93 -2.26 5.18 -9.40
N VAL A 94 -0.92 5.22 -9.45
CA VAL A 94 -0.08 5.51 -8.28
C VAL A 94 -0.29 6.94 -7.79
N TRP A 95 -0.35 7.91 -8.70
CA TRP A 95 -0.55 9.33 -8.35
C TRP A 95 -1.93 9.57 -7.71
N PHE A 96 -2.99 8.98 -8.23
CA PHE A 96 -4.33 9.07 -7.63
C PHE A 96 -4.41 8.47 -6.22
N SER A 97 -3.53 7.54 -5.87
CA SER A 97 -3.43 7.00 -4.51
C SER A 97 -3.04 8.07 -3.46
N VAL A 98 -2.45 9.21 -3.89
CA VAL A 98 -2.16 10.37 -3.02
C VAL A 98 -3.42 10.83 -2.30
N PHE A 99 -4.54 10.95 -3.01
CA PHE A 99 -5.78 11.43 -2.42
C PHE A 99 -6.24 10.52 -1.28
N GLY A 100 -6.34 9.21 -1.53
CA GLY A 100 -6.74 8.25 -0.50
C GLY A 100 -5.80 8.21 0.70
N SER A 101 -4.49 8.21 0.44
CA SER A 101 -3.47 8.09 1.49
C SER A 101 -3.25 9.38 2.30
N VAL A 102 -3.57 10.55 1.75
CA VAL A 102 -3.51 11.82 2.51
C VAL A 102 -4.82 12.07 3.26
N PHE A 103 -5.96 11.86 2.59
CA PHE A 103 -7.26 12.11 3.22
C PHE A 103 -7.67 11.03 4.21
N GLY A 104 -7.36 9.75 3.95
CA GLY A 104 -7.70 8.63 4.82
C GLY A 104 -7.23 8.82 6.27
N PRO A 105 -5.92 8.92 6.54
CA PRO A 105 -5.43 9.12 7.90
C PRO A 105 -5.91 10.41 8.56
N ARG A 106 -6.09 11.49 7.78
CA ARG A 106 -6.66 12.75 8.30
C ARG A 106 -8.12 12.61 8.70
N MET A 107 -8.92 11.88 7.92
CA MET A 107 -10.31 11.59 8.29
C MET A 107 -10.36 10.76 9.57
N VAL A 108 -9.50 9.75 9.72
CA VAL A 108 -9.39 8.99 10.98
C VAL A 108 -9.14 9.93 12.14
N GLY A 109 -8.11 10.78 12.07
CA GLY A 109 -7.79 11.72 13.13
C GLY A 109 -8.89 12.77 13.40
N SER A 110 -9.60 13.25 12.37
CA SER A 110 -10.65 14.28 12.54
C SER A 110 -11.96 13.73 13.13
N TYR A 111 -12.28 12.49 12.85
CA TYR A 111 -13.53 11.86 13.32
C TYR A 111 -13.33 10.92 14.51
N SER A 112 -12.10 10.74 15.02
CA SER A 112 -11.79 9.89 16.17
C SER A 112 -12.66 10.23 17.38
N ASN A 113 -12.69 11.50 17.81
CA ASN A 113 -13.47 11.96 18.96
C ASN A 113 -14.99 11.72 18.80
N PHE A 114 -15.51 11.86 17.57
CA PHE A 114 -16.94 11.61 17.31
C PHE A 114 -17.28 10.14 17.52
N PHE A 115 -16.46 9.22 17.00
CA PHE A 115 -16.67 7.79 17.15
C PHE A 115 -16.35 7.29 18.57
N GLU A 116 -15.37 7.87 19.25
CA GLU A 116 -15.08 7.61 20.66
C GLU A 116 -16.28 7.90 21.55
N ASN A 117 -16.96 9.03 21.34
CA ASN A 117 -18.17 9.38 22.10
C ASN A 117 -19.35 8.42 21.89
N ILE A 118 -19.44 7.74 20.73
CA ILE A 118 -20.55 6.85 20.41
C ILE A 118 -20.22 5.39 20.78
N PHE A 119 -18.98 4.95 20.49
CA PHE A 119 -18.58 3.54 20.56
C PHE A 119 -17.46 3.26 21.56
N ASN A 120 -17.04 4.27 22.31
CA ASN A 120 -15.96 4.16 23.30
C ASN A 120 -14.60 3.72 22.72
N SER A 121 -14.37 3.95 21.42
CA SER A 121 -13.11 3.64 20.74
C SER A 121 -12.87 4.59 19.57
N ASP A 122 -11.72 5.24 19.56
CA ASP A 122 -11.24 6.15 18.50
C ASP A 122 -10.77 5.41 17.25
N LEU A 123 -10.40 4.12 17.37
CA LEU A 123 -9.89 3.29 16.27
C LEU A 123 -10.99 2.82 15.30
N ILE A 124 -12.24 2.82 15.72
CA ILE A 124 -13.40 2.35 14.93
C ILE A 124 -13.50 3.07 13.59
N VAL A 125 -13.24 4.38 13.57
CA VAL A 125 -13.36 5.19 12.36
C VAL A 125 -12.47 4.68 11.23
N GLY A 126 -11.27 4.19 11.53
CA GLY A 126 -10.35 3.63 10.53
C GLY A 126 -10.94 2.41 9.82
N TYR A 127 -11.60 1.53 10.55
CA TYR A 127 -12.23 0.33 9.99
C TYR A 127 -13.51 0.64 9.19
N VAL A 128 -14.28 1.65 9.61
CA VAL A 128 -15.44 2.14 8.85
C VAL A 128 -14.99 2.73 7.51
N ILE A 129 -13.93 3.55 7.50
CA ILE A 129 -13.38 4.12 6.26
C ILE A 129 -12.84 3.01 5.35
N ALA A 130 -12.13 2.00 5.90
CA ALA A 130 -11.63 0.86 5.14
C ALA A 130 -12.79 0.05 4.52
N PHE A 131 -13.83 -0.24 5.31
CA PHE A 131 -15.03 -0.94 4.84
C PHE A 131 -15.70 -0.22 3.66
N VAL A 132 -16.02 1.08 3.86
CA VAL A 132 -16.69 1.89 2.83
C VAL A 132 -15.80 2.04 1.58
N GLY A 133 -14.50 2.30 1.77
CA GLY A 133 -13.55 2.44 0.68
C GLY A 133 -13.42 1.17 -0.17
N MET A 134 -13.35 -0.01 0.46
CA MET A 134 -13.29 -1.30 -0.25
C MET A 134 -14.60 -1.64 -0.97
N LEU A 135 -15.75 -1.33 -0.37
CA LEU A 135 -17.06 -1.47 -1.05
C LEU A 135 -17.14 -0.59 -2.29
N PHE A 136 -16.72 0.67 -2.17
CA PHE A 136 -16.70 1.60 -3.30
C PHE A 136 -15.75 1.11 -4.40
N ALA A 137 -14.56 0.61 -4.06
CA ALA A 137 -13.62 0.02 -5.01
C ALA A 137 -14.23 -1.21 -5.73
N ALA A 138 -14.86 -2.12 -4.99
CA ALA A 138 -15.53 -3.28 -5.56
C ALA A 138 -16.67 -2.88 -6.52
N ALA A 139 -17.53 -1.96 -6.10
CA ALA A 139 -18.64 -1.47 -6.92
C ALA A 139 -18.16 -0.81 -8.20
N SER A 140 -17.11 0.02 -8.13
CA SER A 140 -16.52 0.66 -9.30
C SER A 140 -15.96 -0.35 -10.30
N LEU A 141 -15.26 -1.39 -9.84
CA LEU A 141 -14.72 -2.43 -10.71
C LEU A 141 -15.82 -3.26 -11.36
N PHE A 142 -16.90 -3.61 -10.66
CA PHE A 142 -18.03 -4.31 -11.26
C PHE A 142 -18.72 -3.51 -12.36
N THR A 143 -18.87 -2.19 -12.18
CA THR A 143 -19.46 -1.35 -13.22
C THR A 143 -18.57 -1.26 -14.47
N PHE A 144 -17.26 -1.27 -14.32
CA PHE A 144 -16.31 -1.30 -15.43
C PHE A 144 -16.32 -2.64 -16.16
N THR A 145 -16.36 -3.76 -15.44
CA THR A 145 -16.34 -5.10 -16.03
C THR A 145 -17.57 -5.37 -16.88
N SER A 146 -18.73 -4.86 -16.49
CA SER A 146 -19.98 -5.00 -17.27
C SER A 146 -19.88 -4.38 -18.67
N LYS A 147 -18.99 -3.38 -18.87
CA LYS A 147 -18.84 -2.67 -20.14
C LYS A 147 -17.75 -3.22 -21.07
N LYS A 148 -16.79 -3.99 -20.57
CA LYS A 148 -15.63 -4.45 -21.35
C LYS A 148 -15.09 -5.79 -20.79
N SER A 149 -15.43 -6.87 -21.48
CA SER A 149 -14.80 -8.18 -21.23
C SER A 149 -13.35 -8.12 -21.71
N ILE A 150 -12.41 -7.79 -20.82
CA ILE A 150 -10.98 -7.85 -21.09
C ILE A 150 -10.51 -9.21 -20.58
N LEU A 151 -10.61 -10.21 -21.43
CA LEU A 151 -10.01 -11.51 -21.21
C LEU A 151 -8.52 -11.41 -21.57
N ARG A 152 -7.65 -11.54 -20.60
CA ARG A 152 -6.26 -11.81 -20.83
C ARG A 152 -6.09 -13.33 -20.87
N SER A 153 -5.40 -13.83 -21.88
CA SER A 153 -5.04 -15.26 -21.93
C SER A 153 -3.97 -15.58 -20.88
N PRO A 154 -4.03 -16.74 -20.21
CA PRO A 154 -2.97 -17.19 -19.30
C PRO A 154 -1.58 -17.26 -19.98
N SER A 155 -1.52 -17.45 -21.29
CA SER A 155 -0.30 -17.47 -22.11
C SER A 155 0.47 -16.14 -22.09
N ASP A 156 -0.19 -15.01 -21.88
CA ASP A 156 0.46 -13.69 -21.83
C ASP A 156 1.23 -13.46 -20.52
N LEU A 157 0.94 -14.27 -19.47
CA LEU A 157 1.65 -14.24 -18.20
C LEU A 157 2.91 -15.12 -18.19
N GLU A 158 2.95 -16.14 -19.02
CA GLU A 158 4.07 -17.08 -19.07
C GLU A 158 5.20 -16.60 -20.01
N SER A 159 4.88 -15.80 -21.02
CA SER A 159 5.89 -15.26 -21.95
C SER A 159 6.80 -14.19 -21.34
N GLU A 160 6.36 -13.50 -20.28
CA GLU A 160 7.18 -12.50 -19.55
C GLU A 160 8.21 -13.16 -18.59
N SER A 161 8.10 -14.46 -18.30
CA SER A 161 8.97 -15.15 -17.33
C SER A 161 10.21 -15.83 -17.90
N SER A 162 10.36 -15.93 -19.21
CA SER A 162 11.38 -16.78 -19.85
C SER A 162 12.71 -16.09 -20.21
N ASP A 163 12.85 -14.77 -20.10
CA ASP A 163 14.03 -14.04 -20.57
C ASP A 163 15.05 -13.63 -19.48
N GLN A 164 14.92 -14.19 -18.26
CA GLN A 164 15.63 -13.69 -17.05
C GLN A 164 16.96 -14.41 -16.71
N SER A 165 17.59 -15.17 -17.59
CA SER A 165 18.74 -15.99 -17.18
C SER A 165 20.12 -15.31 -17.19
N SER A 166 20.27 -14.08 -17.68
CA SER A 166 21.60 -13.47 -17.93
C SER A 166 22.12 -12.46 -16.90
N GLU A 167 21.29 -11.86 -16.02
CA GLU A 167 21.75 -10.81 -15.08
C GLU A 167 21.86 -11.23 -13.59
N ARG A 168 21.84 -12.49 -13.29
CA ARG A 168 21.68 -13.05 -11.94
C ARG A 168 22.81 -12.76 -10.95
N LYS A 169 24.00 -12.35 -11.36
CA LYS A 169 25.16 -12.24 -10.45
C LYS A 169 25.26 -10.96 -9.63
N ASN A 170 24.68 -9.84 -10.10
CA ASN A 170 24.66 -8.56 -9.36
C ASN A 170 23.30 -8.24 -8.70
N GLY A 171 22.30 -9.07 -8.91
CA GLY A 171 20.94 -8.88 -8.40
C GLY A 171 20.82 -9.11 -6.89
N ASN A 172 21.63 -9.99 -6.31
CA ASN A 172 21.46 -10.41 -4.91
C ASN A 172 21.73 -9.28 -3.91
N LEU A 173 22.79 -8.48 -4.12
CA LEU A 173 23.09 -7.35 -3.23
C LEU A 173 22.04 -6.25 -3.32
N LEU A 174 21.60 -5.95 -4.52
CA LEU A 174 20.56 -4.94 -4.74
C LEU A 174 19.21 -5.37 -4.16
N SER A 175 18.83 -6.63 -4.37
CA SER A 175 17.63 -7.20 -3.77
C SER A 175 17.70 -7.18 -2.24
N LEU A 176 18.86 -7.49 -1.66
CA LEU A 176 19.06 -7.40 -0.22
C LEU A 176 18.90 -5.97 0.29
N LEU A 177 19.50 -4.99 -0.39
CA LEU A 177 19.35 -3.57 -0.05
C LEU A 177 17.88 -3.13 -0.12
N LEU A 178 17.14 -3.54 -1.14
CA LEU A 178 15.72 -3.25 -1.27
C LEU A 178 14.92 -3.84 -0.10
N VAL A 179 15.15 -5.10 0.24
CA VAL A 179 14.48 -5.76 1.38
C VAL A 179 14.79 -5.05 2.68
N LEU A 180 16.06 -4.71 2.94
CA LEU A 180 16.47 -3.99 4.16
C LEU A 180 15.85 -2.59 4.23
N ASN A 181 15.85 -1.85 3.14
CA ASN A 181 15.21 -0.54 3.07
C ASN A 181 13.71 -0.64 3.37
N HIS A 182 13.02 -1.59 2.74
CA HIS A 182 11.59 -1.81 2.99
C HIS A 182 11.30 -2.22 4.43
N PHE A 183 12.09 -3.14 4.98
CA PHE A 183 11.99 -3.55 6.37
C PHE A 183 12.14 -2.35 7.32
N THR A 184 13.19 -1.54 7.13
CA THR A 184 13.43 -0.33 7.94
C THR A 184 12.25 0.65 7.85
N MET A 185 11.71 0.86 6.65
CA MET A 185 10.54 1.71 6.43
C MET A 185 9.31 1.20 7.22
N VAL A 186 9.02 -0.11 7.14
CA VAL A 186 7.88 -0.72 7.84
C VAL A 186 8.05 -0.60 9.35
N VAL A 187 9.26 -0.82 9.88
CA VAL A 187 9.56 -0.67 11.31
C VAL A 187 9.29 0.77 11.79
N ILE A 188 9.80 1.77 11.08
CA ILE A 188 9.60 3.19 11.44
C ILE A 188 8.10 3.54 11.39
N MET A 189 7.41 3.14 10.32
CA MET A 189 5.97 3.39 10.17
C MET A 189 5.14 2.74 11.28
N SER A 190 5.52 1.53 11.71
CA SER A 190 4.80 0.83 12.78
C SER A 190 5.12 1.37 14.17
N ALA A 191 6.34 1.85 14.39
CA ALA A 191 6.77 2.42 15.67
C ALA A 191 6.25 3.85 15.90
N THR A 192 6.07 4.64 14.82
CA THR A 192 5.69 6.06 14.93
C THR A 192 4.36 6.29 15.68
N PRO A 193 3.25 5.57 15.41
CA PRO A 193 2.02 5.75 16.16
C PRO A 193 2.16 5.46 17.66
N LEU A 194 2.92 4.43 18.02
CA LEU A 194 3.19 4.06 19.41
C LEU A 194 3.98 5.17 20.11
N HIS A 195 5.06 5.63 19.49
CA HIS A 195 5.88 6.71 20.05
C HIS A 195 5.08 8.02 20.25
N ILE A 196 4.19 8.36 19.32
CA ILE A 196 3.34 9.56 19.43
C ILE A 196 2.38 9.43 20.61
N GLN A 197 1.81 8.25 20.84
CA GLN A 197 0.98 7.99 22.01
C GLN A 197 1.78 8.03 23.32
N ASP A 198 2.99 7.46 23.33
CA ASP A 198 3.87 7.45 24.51
C ASP A 198 4.27 8.87 24.97
N ILE A 199 4.42 9.82 24.05
CA ILE A 199 4.68 11.24 24.38
C ILE A 199 3.42 12.03 24.71
N GLY A 200 2.25 11.37 24.80
CA GLY A 200 0.98 11.99 25.21
C GLY A 200 0.28 12.79 24.12
N GLU A 201 0.65 12.61 22.86
CA GLU A 201 0.08 13.32 21.71
C GLU A 201 -1.16 12.58 21.16
N THR A 202 -1.95 13.28 20.36
CA THR A 202 -3.26 12.82 19.89
C THR A 202 -3.17 11.90 18.67
N VAL A 203 -4.16 11.02 18.48
CA VAL A 203 -4.36 10.20 17.27
C VAL A 203 -4.46 11.07 16.01
N GLN A 204 -4.99 12.29 16.14
CA GLN A 204 -5.03 13.26 15.05
C GLN A 204 -3.62 13.60 14.53
N LEU A 205 -2.64 13.76 15.43
CA LEU A 205 -1.24 14.02 15.06
C LEU A 205 -0.63 12.81 14.33
N VAL A 206 -0.94 11.59 14.77
CA VAL A 206 -0.58 10.35 14.04
C VAL A 206 -1.08 10.41 12.60
N GLY A 207 -2.37 10.71 12.41
CA GLY A 207 -2.97 10.84 11.07
C GLY A 207 -2.28 11.88 10.19
N ILE A 208 -1.91 13.03 10.76
CA ILE A 208 -1.18 14.09 10.05
C ILE A 208 0.21 13.59 9.61
N ILE A 209 0.98 12.98 10.51
CA ILE A 209 2.34 12.50 10.24
C ILE A 209 2.35 11.41 9.18
N ILE A 210 1.42 10.44 9.26
CA ILE A 210 1.25 9.40 8.24
C ILE A 210 0.87 10.01 6.89
N SER A 211 0.03 11.05 6.88
CA SER A 211 -0.33 11.77 5.65
C SER A 211 0.88 12.44 4.99
N TYR A 212 1.82 13.00 5.76
CA TYR A 212 3.07 13.54 5.21
C TYR A 212 3.95 12.46 4.59
N HIS A 213 4.05 11.30 5.24
CA HIS A 213 4.79 10.16 4.69
C HIS A 213 4.20 9.69 3.35
N THR A 214 2.91 9.45 3.32
CA THR A 214 2.21 8.97 2.11
C THR A 214 2.19 10.01 0.99
N LEU A 215 2.15 11.30 1.34
CA LEU A 215 2.34 12.38 0.37
C LEU A 215 3.73 12.28 -0.27
N GLY A 216 4.79 12.08 0.55
CA GLY A 216 6.15 11.88 0.05
C GLY A 216 6.27 10.65 -0.86
N MET A 217 5.55 9.56 -0.57
CA MET A 217 5.55 8.34 -1.39
C MET A 217 5.05 8.56 -2.82
N PHE A 218 3.96 9.30 -2.97
CA PHE A 218 3.20 9.31 -4.22
C PHE A 218 3.29 10.62 -5.00
N LEU A 219 3.52 11.77 -4.32
CA LEU A 219 3.54 13.09 -4.95
C LEU A 219 4.58 13.19 -6.07
N PHE A 220 5.75 12.65 -5.82
CA PHE A 220 6.89 12.73 -6.75
C PHE A 220 6.96 11.55 -7.73
N SER A 221 6.04 10.60 -7.66
CA SER A 221 6.11 9.37 -8.48
C SER A 221 6.27 9.63 -9.99
N PRO A 222 5.59 10.61 -10.63
CA PRO A 222 5.78 10.86 -12.06
C PRO A 222 7.17 11.42 -12.39
N ILE A 223 7.71 12.26 -11.50
CA ILE A 223 9.05 12.88 -11.68
C ILE A 223 10.13 11.82 -11.47
N LEU A 224 10.02 11.05 -10.40
CA LEU A 224 10.97 10.00 -10.05
C LEU A 224 11.01 8.89 -11.09
N GLY A 225 9.85 8.55 -11.71
CA GLY A 225 9.77 7.61 -12.82
C GLY A 225 10.67 8.00 -13.99
N ASN A 226 10.57 9.26 -14.44
CA ASN A 226 11.40 9.77 -15.52
C ASN A 226 12.90 9.78 -15.17
N TYR A 227 13.26 10.06 -13.91
CA TYR A 227 14.65 10.01 -13.46
C TYR A 227 15.20 8.59 -13.46
N VAL A 228 14.42 7.60 -13.04
CA VAL A 228 14.82 6.18 -13.07
C VAL A 228 15.04 5.71 -14.50
N ASP A 229 14.15 6.08 -15.43
CA ASP A 229 14.29 5.72 -16.84
C ASP A 229 15.57 6.33 -17.46
N LYS A 230 15.97 7.54 -17.03
CA LYS A 230 17.14 8.24 -17.56
C LYS A 230 18.47 7.77 -16.94
N TYR A 231 18.53 7.51 -15.65
CA TYR A 231 19.77 7.27 -14.90
C TYR A 231 19.94 5.83 -14.41
N GLY A 232 18.91 5.01 -14.57
CA GLY A 232 18.87 3.61 -14.16
C GLY A 232 18.53 3.41 -12.68
N TYR A 233 17.87 2.31 -12.39
CA TYR A 233 17.34 1.98 -11.06
C TYR A 233 18.43 1.77 -9.98
N LYS A 234 19.64 1.29 -10.36
CA LYS A 234 20.74 1.05 -9.40
C LYS A 234 21.18 2.34 -8.70
N LYS A 235 21.44 3.41 -9.46
CA LYS A 235 21.82 4.71 -8.88
C LYS A 235 20.72 5.28 -8.00
N PHE A 236 19.48 5.11 -8.44
CA PHE A 236 18.32 5.58 -7.71
C PHE A 236 18.12 4.87 -6.37
N THR A 237 18.38 3.55 -6.30
CA THR A 237 18.34 2.78 -5.05
C THR A 237 19.38 3.27 -4.04
N TYR A 238 20.61 3.58 -4.48
CA TYR A 238 21.64 4.15 -3.57
C TYR A 238 21.23 5.52 -3.03
N VAL A 239 20.69 6.38 -3.87
CA VAL A 239 20.17 7.69 -3.43
C VAL A 239 19.01 7.51 -2.45
N GLY A 240 18.09 6.59 -2.72
CA GLY A 240 17.01 6.25 -1.81
C GLY A 240 17.52 5.76 -0.44
N THR A 241 18.53 4.87 -0.44
CA THR A 241 19.15 4.40 0.81
C THR A 241 19.79 5.53 1.61
N LEU A 242 20.43 6.50 0.94
CA LEU A 242 21.02 7.68 1.60
C LEU A 242 19.92 8.57 2.20
N ILE A 243 18.83 8.78 1.50
CA ILE A 243 17.66 9.54 2.01
C ILE A 243 17.05 8.82 3.21
N LEU A 244 16.91 7.48 3.16
CA LEU A 244 16.45 6.67 4.28
C LEU A 244 17.33 6.87 5.52
N PHE A 245 18.65 6.78 5.35
CA PHE A 245 19.61 6.98 6.43
C PHE A 245 19.48 8.38 7.03
N THR A 246 19.37 9.41 6.21
CA THR A 246 19.16 10.80 6.65
C THR A 246 17.84 10.94 7.41
N SER A 247 16.77 10.31 6.95
CA SER A 247 15.47 10.29 7.63
C SER A 247 15.59 9.66 9.03
N CYS A 248 16.27 8.50 9.13
CA CYS A 248 16.52 7.84 10.42
C CYS A 248 17.35 8.71 11.37
N LEU A 249 18.37 9.41 10.88
CA LEU A 249 19.18 10.32 11.70
C LEU A 249 18.36 11.48 12.25
N ILE A 250 17.52 12.10 11.42
CA ILE A 250 16.65 13.21 11.86
C ILE A 250 15.72 12.76 12.99
N THR A 251 15.09 11.60 12.85
CA THR A 251 14.17 11.06 13.87
C THR A 251 14.89 10.58 15.12
N LEU A 252 16.16 10.14 15.02
CA LEU A 252 16.98 9.72 16.14
C LEU A 252 17.47 10.91 16.97
N ILE A 253 17.90 12.00 16.30
CA ILE A 253 18.42 13.21 16.99
C ILE A 253 17.29 13.97 17.68
N ASN A 254 16.13 14.02 17.05
CA ASN A 254 14.97 14.71 17.60
C ASN A 254 13.68 13.92 17.28
N SER A 255 13.08 13.36 18.32
CA SER A 255 11.84 12.57 18.23
C SER A 255 10.56 13.39 18.45
N GLY A 256 10.67 14.72 18.45
CA GLY A 256 9.49 15.61 18.54
C GLY A 256 8.62 15.60 17.27
N PRO A 257 7.36 16.06 17.36
CA PRO A 257 6.39 16.00 16.26
C PRO A 257 6.86 16.59 14.94
N THR A 258 7.63 17.68 14.97
CA THR A 258 8.15 18.32 13.75
C THR A 258 9.22 17.49 13.05
N ALA A 259 10.14 16.92 13.82
CA ALA A 259 11.19 16.05 13.28
C ALA A 259 10.60 14.76 12.68
N LEU A 260 9.57 14.19 13.32
CA LEU A 260 8.83 13.05 12.81
C LEU A 260 8.13 13.38 11.48
N LYS A 261 7.49 14.55 11.35
CA LYS A 261 6.89 14.98 10.07
C LYS A 261 7.93 15.07 8.96
N ILE A 262 9.07 15.69 9.22
CA ILE A 262 10.15 15.84 8.23
C ILE A 262 10.79 14.49 7.90
N GLY A 263 11.14 13.71 8.91
CA GLY A 263 11.74 12.39 8.74
C GLY A 263 10.84 11.45 7.94
N LEU A 264 9.57 11.32 8.31
CA LEU A 264 8.63 10.46 7.60
C LEU A 264 8.30 10.99 6.19
N TYR A 265 8.26 12.30 5.98
CA TYR A 265 8.12 12.86 4.64
C TYR A 265 9.29 12.48 3.73
N LEU A 266 10.53 12.57 4.23
CA LEU A 266 11.72 12.15 3.50
C LEU A 266 11.77 10.63 3.26
N LEU A 267 11.22 9.86 4.17
CA LEU A 267 11.10 8.40 4.03
C LEU A 267 10.17 8.02 2.87
N GLY A 268 9.20 8.86 2.53
CA GLY A 268 8.22 8.60 1.48
C GLY A 268 8.83 8.31 0.11
N PRO A 269 9.67 9.18 -0.49
CA PRO A 269 10.29 8.95 -1.80
C PRO A 269 11.11 7.67 -1.90
N VAL A 270 11.66 7.17 -0.78
CA VAL A 270 12.39 5.91 -0.73
C VAL A 270 11.51 4.74 -1.12
N SER A 271 10.25 4.76 -0.72
CA SER A 271 9.28 3.71 -1.06
C SER A 271 9.06 3.55 -2.56
N TYR A 272 9.24 4.64 -3.33
CA TYR A 272 9.14 4.60 -4.79
C TYR A 272 10.28 3.77 -5.42
N THR A 273 11.46 3.73 -4.79
CA THR A 273 12.59 2.91 -5.27
C THR A 273 12.23 1.42 -5.31
N HIS A 274 11.44 0.96 -4.32
CA HIS A 274 11.00 -0.44 -4.25
C HIS A 274 9.93 -0.76 -5.27
N LEU A 275 8.97 0.15 -5.45
CA LEU A 275 7.88 -0.02 -6.42
C LEU A 275 8.42 -0.22 -7.84
N ARG A 276 9.39 0.61 -8.24
CA ARG A 276 9.93 0.58 -9.59
C ARG A 276 10.95 -0.56 -9.80
N ALA A 277 11.69 -0.96 -8.76
CA ALA A 277 12.61 -2.10 -8.86
C ALA A 277 11.87 -3.42 -9.12
N HIS A 278 10.65 -3.58 -8.61
CA HIS A 278 9.78 -4.70 -8.94
C HIS A 278 9.27 -4.66 -10.39
N GLU A 279 9.05 -3.46 -10.93
CA GLU A 279 8.57 -3.29 -12.32
C GLU A 279 9.66 -3.61 -13.35
N THR A 280 10.91 -3.18 -13.10
CA THR A 280 12.05 -3.42 -14.00
C THR A 280 12.62 -4.84 -13.91
N GLN A 281 12.19 -5.65 -12.95
CA GLN A 281 12.48 -7.08 -12.94
C GLN A 281 11.59 -7.90 -13.88
N PHE A 282 10.54 -7.28 -14.44
CA PHE A 282 9.58 -7.92 -15.35
C PHE A 282 9.64 -7.36 -16.80
N ASP A 283 10.51 -6.39 -17.07
CA ASP A 283 10.88 -5.90 -18.41
C ASP A 283 12.25 -6.48 -18.81
#